data_a81df9040e7f88c5c81a507feb8d76b5
#
_entry.id   a81df9040e7f88c5c81a507feb8d76b5
#
_cell.length_a   1.000
_cell.length_b   1.000
_cell.length_c   1.000
_cell.angle_alpha   90.00
_cell.angle_beta   90.00
_cell.angle_gamma   90.00
#
_symmetry.space_group_name_H-M   'P 1'
#
loop_
_entity.id
_entity.type
_entity.pdbx_description
1 polymer ?
#
loop_
_entity_poly.entity_id
_entity_poly.type
_entity_poly.pdbx_seq_one_letter_code
_entity_poly.pdbx_strand_id
1 'polypeptide(L)'
;MIVDTKIKNPEAYEEYKIKAKPIVESFGGEYLARGGYTSAPETELWTPTRLVIVRFPSRKDVEAFLDSEEYAPIKALRNKYADCTLTIIDGV
;
A
#
# COMPACT_ATOMS: atom_id res chain seq x y z
N MET A 1 7.50 0.38 3.52
CA MET A 1 6.72 -0.17 2.39
C MET A 1 6.17 0.99 1.58
N ILE A 2 6.40 0.94 0.30
CA ILE A 2 5.93 1.96 -0.65
C ILE A 2 5.07 1.26 -1.70
N VAL A 3 3.86 1.76 -1.91
CA VAL A 3 2.92 1.19 -2.88
C VAL A 3 2.52 2.28 -3.86
N ASP A 4 2.70 2.01 -5.16
CA ASP A 4 2.14 2.84 -6.21
C ASP A 4 0.92 2.12 -6.78
N THR A 5 -0.22 2.80 -6.84
CA THR A 5 -1.50 2.19 -7.16
C THR A 5 -2.20 2.93 -8.27
N LYS A 6 -2.61 2.20 -9.31
CA LYS A 6 -3.52 2.70 -10.33
C LYS A 6 -4.89 2.08 -10.07
N ILE A 7 -5.82 2.88 -9.57
CA ILE A 7 -7.16 2.43 -9.20
C ILE A 7 -8.03 2.33 -10.46
N LYS A 8 -8.64 1.16 -10.67
CA LYS A 8 -9.54 0.90 -11.80
C LYS A 8 -10.99 1.26 -11.47
N ASN A 9 -11.41 1.02 -10.24
CA ASN A 9 -12.76 1.30 -9.75
C ASN A 9 -12.69 1.96 -8.38
N PRO A 10 -12.74 3.31 -8.32
CA PRO A 10 -12.60 4.03 -7.05
C PRO A 10 -13.66 3.68 -6.00
N GLU A 11 -14.90 3.45 -6.41
CA GLU A 11 -15.98 3.12 -5.46
C GLU A 11 -15.73 1.77 -4.80
N ALA A 12 -15.40 0.75 -5.59
CA ALA A 12 -15.11 -0.59 -5.08
C ALA A 12 -13.83 -0.60 -4.25
N TYR A 13 -12.84 0.23 -4.62
CA TYR A 13 -11.56 0.31 -3.90
C TYR A 13 -11.71 0.91 -2.50
N GLU A 14 -12.75 1.69 -2.23
CA GLU A 14 -13.02 2.22 -0.88
C GLU A 14 -13.18 1.09 0.14
N GLU A 15 -13.80 -0.02 -0.24
CA GLU A 15 -13.92 -1.19 0.63
C GLU A 15 -12.54 -1.74 1.03
N TYR A 16 -11.62 -1.82 0.06
CA TYR A 16 -10.24 -2.21 0.34
C TYR A 16 -9.58 -1.27 1.33
N LYS A 17 -9.70 0.04 1.12
CA LYS A 17 -9.07 1.05 1.98
C LYS A 17 -9.54 0.93 3.43
N ILE A 18 -10.84 0.73 3.63
CA ILE A 18 -11.43 0.60 4.96
C ILE A 18 -10.96 -0.69 5.65
N LYS A 19 -10.95 -1.81 4.93
CA LYS A 19 -10.58 -3.11 5.48
C LYS A 19 -9.07 -3.26 5.70
N ALA A 20 -8.26 -2.65 4.87
CA ALA A 20 -6.80 -2.77 4.96
C ALA A 20 -6.23 -2.05 6.18
N LYS A 21 -6.77 -0.89 6.53
CA LYS A 21 -6.20 -0.04 7.59
C LYS A 21 -6.03 -0.75 8.93
N PRO A 22 -7.07 -1.39 9.51
CA PRO A 22 -6.89 -2.06 10.81
C PRO A 22 -5.90 -3.23 10.74
N ILE A 23 -5.80 -3.91 9.59
CA ILE A 23 -4.86 -5.02 9.43
C ILE A 23 -3.43 -4.48 9.40
N VAL A 24 -3.16 -3.44 8.61
CA VAL A 24 -1.86 -2.77 8.56
C VAL A 24 -1.43 -2.34 9.96
N GLU A 25 -2.31 -1.68 10.69
CA GLU A 25 -2.03 -1.18 12.04
C GLU A 25 -1.80 -2.34 13.02
N SER A 26 -2.49 -3.47 12.87
CA SER A 26 -2.30 -4.63 13.74
C SER A 26 -0.90 -5.25 13.62
N PHE A 27 -0.22 -5.04 12.50
CA PHE A 27 1.16 -5.47 12.30
C PHE A 27 2.18 -4.34 12.60
N GLY A 28 1.74 -3.28 13.23
CA GLY A 28 2.59 -2.16 13.60
C GLY A 28 2.80 -1.12 12.51
N GLY A 29 2.03 -1.21 11.43
CA GLY A 29 2.12 -0.25 10.33
C GLY A 29 1.56 1.12 10.68
N GLU A 30 2.24 2.16 10.24
CA GLU A 30 1.82 3.54 10.39
C GLU A 30 1.84 4.20 9.01
N TYR A 31 0.69 4.71 8.58
CA TYR A 31 0.60 5.42 7.31
C TYR A 31 1.32 6.77 7.42
N LEU A 32 2.34 6.97 6.60
CA LEU A 32 3.05 8.24 6.46
C LEU A 32 2.47 9.07 5.32
N ALA A 33 1.97 8.39 4.28
CA ALA A 33 1.24 9.00 3.17
C ALA A 33 0.22 7.98 2.66
N ARG A 34 -0.95 8.45 2.26
CA ARG A 34 -2.00 7.56 1.76
C ARG A 34 -2.79 8.24 0.64
N GLY A 35 -2.16 8.32 -0.54
CA GLY A 35 -2.78 8.88 -1.73
C GLY A 35 -2.97 10.39 -1.67
N GLY A 36 -2.09 11.10 -0.97
CA GLY A 36 -2.11 12.55 -0.91
C GLY A 36 -1.62 13.20 -2.19
N TYR A 37 -1.66 14.53 -2.25
CA TYR A 37 -1.16 15.29 -3.38
C TYR A 37 0.29 14.90 -3.67
N THR A 38 0.57 14.59 -4.93
CA THR A 38 1.89 14.14 -5.38
C THR A 38 2.37 15.03 -6.51
N SER A 39 3.61 15.52 -6.41
CA SER A 39 4.30 16.17 -7.52
C SER A 39 5.55 15.38 -7.84
N ALA A 40 5.88 15.26 -9.12
CA ALA A 40 7.01 14.48 -9.58
C ALA A 40 7.84 15.31 -10.56
N PRO A 41 8.83 16.10 -10.05
CA PRO A 41 9.66 16.97 -10.89
C PRO A 41 10.49 16.21 -11.92
N GLU A 42 10.83 14.96 -11.64
CA GLU A 42 11.62 14.11 -12.53
C GLU A 42 11.02 12.72 -12.61
N THR A 43 10.78 12.22 -13.81
CA THR A 43 10.07 10.96 -14.04
C THR A 43 10.78 10.05 -15.05
N GLU A 44 12.12 10.12 -15.10
CA GLU A 44 12.90 9.35 -16.08
C GLU A 44 12.78 7.85 -15.87
N LEU A 45 12.72 7.39 -14.59
CA LEU A 45 12.59 5.98 -14.28
C LEU A 45 11.14 5.52 -14.23
N TRP A 46 10.28 6.37 -13.69
CA TRP A 46 8.90 5.98 -13.44
C TRP A 46 8.07 7.21 -13.10
N THR A 47 6.82 7.19 -13.51
CA THR A 47 5.85 8.24 -13.18
C THR A 47 4.92 7.70 -12.10
N PRO A 48 4.95 8.26 -10.87
CA PRO A 48 4.05 7.79 -9.81
C PRO A 48 2.60 8.12 -10.12
N THR A 49 1.71 7.23 -9.71
CA THR A 49 0.26 7.40 -9.86
C THR A 49 -0.37 7.83 -8.54
N ARG A 50 -0.47 6.90 -7.60
CA ARG A 50 -1.01 7.16 -6.27
C ARG A 50 -0.13 6.46 -5.25
N LEU A 51 0.59 7.24 -4.46
CA LEU A 51 1.57 6.68 -3.52
C LEU A 51 0.97 6.50 -2.14
N VAL A 52 1.25 5.32 -1.57
CA VAL A 52 0.99 5.00 -0.17
C VAL A 52 2.32 4.63 0.46
N ILE A 53 2.65 5.25 1.56
CA ILE A 53 3.88 4.96 2.31
C ILE A 53 3.48 4.53 3.71
N VAL A 54 3.93 3.35 4.10
CA VAL A 54 3.67 2.78 5.43
C VAL A 54 4.98 2.42 6.08
N ARG A 55 5.18 2.90 7.30
CA ARG A 55 6.33 2.52 8.13
C ARG A 55 5.94 1.36 9.04
N PHE A 56 6.73 0.29 8.99
CA PHE A 56 6.61 -0.83 9.92
C PHE A 56 7.83 -0.86 10.83
N PRO A 57 7.73 -1.47 12.02
CA PRO A 57 8.88 -1.57 12.94
C PRO A 57 10.07 -2.32 12.35
N SER A 58 9.83 -3.30 11.47
CA SER A 58 10.88 -4.08 10.83
C SER A 58 10.41 -4.66 9.50
N ARG A 59 11.37 -5.12 8.69
CA ARG A 59 11.07 -5.85 7.45
C ARG A 59 10.25 -7.11 7.73
N LYS A 60 10.50 -7.81 8.83
CA LYS A 60 9.74 -9.00 9.21
C LYS A 60 8.27 -8.70 9.44
N ASP A 61 7.96 -7.52 9.98
CA ASP A 61 6.57 -7.11 10.19
C ASP A 61 5.84 -6.85 8.87
N VAL A 62 6.53 -6.26 7.88
CA VAL A 62 5.98 -6.09 6.53
C VAL A 62 5.69 -7.45 5.90
N GLU A 63 6.65 -8.35 5.95
CA GLU A 63 6.51 -9.69 5.38
C GLU A 63 5.39 -10.46 6.05
N ALA A 64 5.30 -10.39 7.38
CA ALA A 64 4.23 -11.01 8.14
C ALA A 64 2.85 -10.46 7.74
N PHE A 65 2.75 -9.15 7.57
CA PHE A 65 1.54 -8.50 7.07
C PHE A 65 1.14 -9.02 5.70
N LEU A 66 2.07 -9.01 4.75
CA LEU A 66 1.80 -9.43 3.36
C LEU A 66 1.41 -10.90 3.25
N ASP A 67 1.95 -11.76 4.12
CA ASP A 67 1.71 -13.18 4.12
C ASP A 67 0.58 -13.61 5.07
N SER A 68 -0.04 -12.67 5.78
CA SER A 68 -1.05 -12.98 6.79
C SER A 68 -2.35 -13.50 6.17
N GLU A 69 -3.02 -14.37 6.91
CA GLU A 69 -4.34 -14.89 6.52
C GLU A 69 -5.39 -13.77 6.51
N GLU A 70 -5.27 -12.81 7.42
CA GLU A 70 -6.18 -11.66 7.51
C GLU A 70 -6.12 -10.79 6.27
N TYR A 71 -4.91 -10.62 5.71
CA TYR A 71 -4.72 -9.76 4.54
C TYR A 71 -5.03 -10.48 3.22
N ALA A 72 -4.96 -11.80 3.17
CA ALA A 72 -5.12 -12.56 1.92
C ALA A 72 -6.38 -12.19 1.13
N PRO A 73 -7.60 -12.18 1.72
CA PRO A 73 -8.80 -11.78 0.98
C PRO A 73 -8.82 -10.30 0.63
N ILE A 74 -8.19 -9.47 1.44
CA ILE A 74 -8.12 -8.02 1.22
C ILE A 74 -7.14 -7.70 0.09
N LYS A 75 -6.03 -8.42 0.03
CA LYS A 75 -5.07 -8.34 -1.08
C LYS A 75 -5.74 -8.73 -2.40
N ALA A 76 -6.56 -9.77 -2.41
CA ALA A 76 -7.31 -10.20 -3.59
C ALA A 76 -8.26 -9.08 -4.06
N LEU A 77 -8.92 -8.40 -3.13
CA LEU A 77 -9.79 -7.26 -3.42
C LEU A 77 -8.99 -6.11 -4.05
N ARG A 78 -7.82 -5.80 -3.51
CA ARG A 78 -6.91 -4.80 -4.09
C ARG A 78 -6.56 -5.15 -5.54
N ASN A 79 -6.14 -6.39 -5.78
CA ASN A 79 -5.70 -6.84 -7.10
C ASN A 79 -6.83 -6.85 -8.12
N LYS A 80 -8.07 -7.00 -7.68
CA LYS A 80 -9.24 -6.94 -8.54
C LYS A 80 -9.52 -5.53 -9.04
N TYR A 81 -9.32 -4.52 -8.18
CA TYR A 81 -9.72 -3.15 -8.47
C TYR A 81 -8.58 -2.17 -8.68
N ALA A 82 -7.34 -2.64 -8.66
CA ALA A 82 -6.18 -1.79 -8.87
C ALA A 82 -4.98 -2.58 -9.40
N ASP A 83 -4.12 -1.87 -10.12
CA ASP A 83 -2.78 -2.35 -10.46
C ASP A 83 -1.79 -1.69 -9.52
N CYS A 84 -0.96 -2.48 -8.86
CA CYS A 84 -0.05 -2.00 -7.84
C CYS A 84 1.38 -2.46 -8.07
N THR A 85 2.31 -1.58 -7.71
CA THR A 85 3.71 -1.95 -7.49
C THR A 85 4.00 -1.72 -6.02
N LEU A 86 4.52 -2.75 -5.35
CA LEU A 86 4.84 -2.68 -3.93
C LEU A 86 6.33 -2.91 -3.72
N THR A 87 6.97 -2.03 -2.99
CA THR A 87 8.40 -2.07 -2.72
C THR A 87 8.64 -1.96 -1.22
N ILE A 88 9.58 -2.77 -0.73
CA ILE A 88 10.02 -2.73 0.66
C ILE A 88 11.43 -2.19 0.69
N ILE A 89 11.64 -1.11 1.43
CA ILE A 89 12.95 -0.50 1.59
C ILE A 89 13.25 -0.33 3.08
N ASP A 90 14.48 -0.65 3.47
CA ASP A 90 14.91 -0.44 4.85
C ASP A 90 15.13 1.05 5.11
N GLY A 91 14.69 1.52 6.26
CA GLY A 91 14.92 2.89 6.69
C GLY A 91 16.36 3.12 7.18
N VAL A 92 16.68 4.34 7.43
CA VAL A 92 17.98 4.76 7.97
C VAL A 92 18.12 4.49 9.46
#